data_7234bab756b09afb54a2084506f6c009
#
_entry.id   7234bab756b09afb54a2084506f6c009
#
_cell.length_a   1.000
_cell.length_b   1.000
_cell.length_c   1.000
_cell.angle_alpha   90.00
_cell.angle_beta   90.00
_cell.angle_gamma   90.00
#
_symmetry.space_group_name_H-M   'P 1'
#
loop_
_entity.id
_entity.type
_entity.pdbx_description
1 polymer ?
#
loop_
_entity_poly.entity_id
_entity_poly.type
_entity_poly.pdbx_seq_one_letter_code
_entity_poly.pdbx_strand_id
1 'polypeptide(L)'
;MSENTQQDLTPTQKLLAMLDLQAGGASAHEQVFSALTLTRESPRIFGGQVLAQALIAAARTVEGKVLHSLHGYFLRPGDVDGDLSYGAEVLNEARSFATRRVQAYQGGQPIFSCITSFQVPSAGLDHGSPMPQHV
;
A
#
# COMPACT_ATOMS: atom_id res chain seq x y z
N MET A 1 -3.96 -14.76 -26.40
CA MET A 1 -2.64 -15.37 -26.11
C MET A 1 -1.94 -14.65 -24.93
N SER A 2 -2.63 -14.40 -23.83
CA SER A 2 -2.06 -13.65 -22.70
C SER A 2 -2.35 -14.26 -21.32
N GLU A 3 -2.86 -15.48 -21.24
CA GLU A 3 -3.28 -16.08 -19.94
C GLU A 3 -2.24 -16.99 -19.29
N ASN A 4 -1.06 -17.19 -19.88
CA ASN A 4 -0.12 -18.22 -19.40
C ASN A 4 1.13 -17.69 -18.69
N THR A 5 1.27 -16.38 -18.49
CA THR A 5 2.52 -15.81 -17.92
C THR A 5 2.55 -15.82 -16.39
N GLN A 6 1.41 -15.94 -15.70
CA GLN A 6 1.38 -15.94 -14.24
C GLN A 6 1.56 -17.31 -13.58
N GLN A 7 1.38 -18.41 -14.32
CA GLN A 7 1.47 -19.77 -13.76
C GLN A 7 2.91 -20.24 -13.47
N ASP A 8 3.91 -19.67 -14.16
CA ASP A 8 5.32 -20.08 -14.03
C ASP A 8 6.13 -19.24 -13.02
N LEU A 9 5.53 -18.22 -12.40
CA LEU A 9 6.23 -17.37 -11.43
C LEU A 9 6.40 -18.07 -10.07
N THR A 10 7.57 -17.91 -9.46
CA THR A 10 7.80 -18.30 -8.06
C THR A 10 6.90 -17.49 -7.11
N PRO A 11 6.62 -17.99 -5.89
CA PRO A 11 5.86 -17.23 -4.90
C PRO A 11 6.41 -15.81 -4.64
N THR A 12 7.73 -15.66 -4.60
CA THR A 12 8.40 -14.35 -4.42
C THR A 12 8.15 -13.43 -5.63
N GLN A 13 8.24 -13.97 -6.85
CA GLN A 13 7.96 -13.18 -8.07
C GLN A 13 6.50 -12.74 -8.13
N LYS A 14 5.56 -13.59 -7.72
CA LYS A 14 4.14 -13.23 -7.60
C LYS A 14 3.91 -12.10 -6.60
N LEU A 15 4.58 -12.18 -5.44
CA LEU A 15 4.53 -11.13 -4.42
C LEU A 15 5.07 -9.81 -4.96
N LEU A 16 6.23 -9.81 -5.61
CA LEU A 16 6.83 -8.60 -6.18
C LEU A 16 5.95 -7.99 -7.29
N ALA A 17 5.38 -8.81 -8.15
CA ALA A 17 4.46 -8.35 -9.19
C ALA A 17 3.18 -7.73 -8.59
N MET A 18 2.65 -8.29 -7.52
CA MET A 18 1.50 -7.74 -6.80
C MET A 18 1.81 -6.38 -6.16
N LEU A 19 3.05 -6.16 -5.71
CA LEU A 19 3.50 -4.88 -5.13
C LEU A 19 3.91 -3.86 -6.21
N ASP A 20 4.04 -4.26 -7.47
CA ASP A 20 4.37 -3.35 -8.58
C ASP A 20 3.10 -2.71 -9.14
N LEU A 21 2.60 -1.70 -8.45
CA LEU A 21 1.41 -0.96 -8.85
C LEU A 21 1.63 -0.23 -10.17
N GLN A 22 0.59 -0.17 -10.99
CA GLN A 22 0.59 0.58 -12.24
C GLN A 22 -0.03 1.96 -12.05
N ALA A 23 0.63 3.00 -12.57
CA ALA A 23 0.07 4.33 -12.56
C ALA A 23 -1.19 4.36 -13.44
N GLY A 24 -2.32 4.73 -12.87
CA GLY A 24 -3.64 4.73 -13.51
C GLY A 24 -4.15 6.13 -13.88
N GLY A 25 -3.33 7.16 -13.70
CA GLY A 25 -3.72 8.53 -13.97
C GLY A 25 -3.91 9.37 -12.70
N ALA A 26 -4.64 10.45 -12.81
CA ALA A 26 -4.94 11.34 -11.69
C ALA A 26 -6.41 11.78 -11.74
N SER A 27 -7.05 11.85 -10.59
CA SER A 27 -8.28 12.60 -10.39
C SER A 27 -7.95 14.01 -9.88
N ALA A 28 -8.97 14.83 -9.60
CA ALA A 28 -8.76 16.23 -9.17
C ALA A 28 -7.85 16.37 -7.92
N HIS A 29 -7.83 15.37 -7.05
CA HIS A 29 -7.11 15.42 -5.77
C HIS A 29 -6.27 14.17 -5.47
N GLU A 30 -6.31 13.14 -6.32
CA GLU A 30 -5.65 11.87 -6.08
C GLU A 30 -4.80 11.44 -7.28
N GLN A 31 -3.61 10.93 -7.02
CA GLN A 31 -2.88 10.10 -7.97
C GLN A 31 -3.39 8.67 -7.84
N VAL A 32 -3.82 8.09 -8.96
CA VAL A 32 -4.47 6.78 -8.99
C VAL A 32 -3.49 5.70 -9.45
N PHE A 33 -3.54 4.55 -8.81
CA PHE A 33 -2.78 3.35 -9.15
C PHE A 33 -3.73 2.16 -9.28
N SER A 34 -3.48 1.29 -10.22
CA SER A 34 -4.11 -0.04 -10.30
C SER A 34 -3.16 -1.10 -9.73
N ALA A 35 -3.74 -2.17 -9.20
CA ALA A 35 -2.98 -3.22 -8.56
C ALA A 35 -3.53 -4.61 -8.91
N LEU A 36 -2.62 -5.57 -9.01
CA LEU A 36 -2.97 -6.98 -9.15
C LEU A 36 -3.37 -7.56 -7.79
N THR A 37 -4.26 -8.53 -7.81
CA THR A 37 -4.63 -9.32 -6.64
C THR A 37 -4.05 -10.72 -6.76
N LEU A 38 -3.48 -11.24 -5.67
CA LEU A 38 -3.04 -12.63 -5.61
C LEU A 38 -4.24 -13.56 -5.53
N THR A 39 -4.28 -14.54 -6.42
CA THR A 39 -5.28 -15.61 -6.37
C THR A 39 -5.13 -16.44 -5.10
N ARG A 40 -6.23 -16.72 -4.44
CA ARG A 40 -6.31 -17.50 -3.19
C ARG A 40 -7.52 -18.43 -3.24
N GLU A 41 -7.53 -19.43 -2.35
CA GLU A 41 -8.72 -20.27 -2.12
C GLU A 41 -9.88 -19.46 -1.51
N SER A 42 -9.57 -18.41 -0.75
CA SER A 42 -10.58 -17.49 -0.19
C SER A 42 -11.04 -16.47 -1.25
N PRO A 43 -12.35 -16.19 -1.34
CA PRO A 43 -12.87 -15.15 -2.23
C PRO A 43 -12.52 -13.72 -1.77
N ARG A 44 -11.99 -13.58 -0.55
CA ARG A 44 -11.65 -12.27 0.03
C ARG A 44 -10.17 -11.98 -0.09
N ILE A 45 -9.84 -10.74 -0.42
CA ILE A 45 -8.46 -10.25 -0.45
C ILE A 45 -7.88 -10.31 0.97
N PHE A 46 -6.63 -10.72 1.08
CA PHE A 46 -5.88 -10.64 2.33
C PHE A 46 -5.64 -9.17 2.72
N GLY A 47 -6.03 -8.80 3.94
CA GLY A 47 -5.90 -7.42 4.41
C GLY A 47 -4.48 -6.87 4.36
N GLY A 48 -3.48 -7.70 4.63
CA GLY A 48 -2.07 -7.32 4.51
C GLY A 48 -1.65 -6.95 3.10
N GLN A 49 -2.24 -7.56 2.05
CA GLN A 49 -2.04 -7.16 0.66
C GLN A 49 -2.54 -5.74 0.42
N VAL A 50 -3.78 -5.45 0.84
CA VAL A 50 -4.39 -4.12 0.66
C VAL A 50 -3.57 -3.04 1.36
N LEU A 51 -3.13 -3.32 2.60
CA LEU A 51 -2.30 -2.40 3.37
C LEU A 51 -0.93 -2.16 2.71
N ALA A 52 -0.26 -3.22 2.26
CA ALA A 52 1.04 -3.11 1.59
C ALA A 52 0.94 -2.33 0.27
N GLN A 53 -0.08 -2.59 -0.54
CA GLN A 53 -0.32 -1.86 -1.79
C GLN A 53 -0.67 -0.38 -1.54
N ALA A 54 -1.47 -0.08 -0.51
CA ALA A 54 -1.74 1.30 -0.10
C ALA A 54 -0.47 2.04 0.32
N LEU A 55 0.42 1.37 1.06
CA LEU A 55 1.72 1.91 1.42
C LEU A 55 2.59 2.22 0.19
N ILE A 56 2.67 1.31 -0.78
CA ILE A 56 3.40 1.52 -2.03
C ILE A 56 2.82 2.70 -2.81
N ALA A 57 1.50 2.80 -2.91
CA ALA A 57 0.84 3.94 -3.56
C ALA A 57 1.23 5.27 -2.91
N ALA A 58 1.21 5.34 -1.57
CA ALA A 58 1.66 6.53 -0.84
C ALA A 58 3.15 6.84 -1.12
N ALA A 59 4.02 5.84 -1.00
CA ALA A 59 5.47 5.99 -1.15
C ALA A 59 5.86 6.48 -2.56
N ARG A 60 5.15 6.09 -3.60
CA ARG A 60 5.38 6.55 -4.98
C ARG A 60 5.08 8.02 -5.21
N THR A 61 4.42 8.68 -4.27
CA THR A 61 4.13 10.13 -4.33
C THR A 61 5.08 10.96 -3.47
N VAL A 62 6.08 10.34 -2.81
CA VAL A 62 6.99 10.99 -1.86
C VAL A 62 8.43 10.79 -2.30
N GLU A 63 9.22 11.85 -2.27
CA GLU A 63 10.65 11.81 -2.56
C GLU A 63 11.49 12.21 -1.33
N GLY A 64 12.62 11.54 -1.15
CA GLY A 64 13.63 11.90 -0.15
C GLY A 64 13.22 11.72 1.31
N LYS A 65 12.11 11.06 1.57
CA LYS A 65 11.58 10.81 2.92
C LYS A 65 11.23 9.33 3.06
N VAL A 66 11.35 8.80 4.26
CA VAL A 66 11.02 7.41 4.61
C VAL A 66 9.75 7.35 5.45
N LEU A 67 8.98 6.31 5.26
CA LEU A 67 7.78 6.05 6.07
C LEU A 67 8.20 5.83 7.53
N HIS A 68 7.47 6.45 8.46
CA HIS A 68 7.63 6.17 9.90
C HIS A 68 6.32 5.81 10.59
N SER A 69 5.16 6.11 9.98
CA SER A 69 3.88 5.70 10.56
C SER A 69 2.78 5.51 9.50
N LEU A 70 1.90 4.57 9.77
CA LEU A 70 0.68 4.32 9.01
C LEU A 70 -0.44 3.97 9.98
N HIS A 71 -1.59 4.58 9.79
CA HIS A 71 -2.82 4.23 10.49
C HIS A 71 -3.95 4.08 9.48
N GLY A 72 -4.69 2.98 9.55
CA GLY A 72 -5.75 2.71 8.58
C GLY A 72 -6.88 1.87 9.12
N TYR A 73 -7.99 1.94 8.41
CA TYR A 73 -9.22 1.19 8.70
C TYR A 73 -9.65 0.36 7.50
N PHE A 74 -9.94 -0.91 7.74
CA PHE A 74 -10.66 -1.76 6.80
C PHE A 74 -12.15 -1.44 6.90
N LEU A 75 -12.73 -0.99 5.81
CA LEU A 75 -14.10 -0.51 5.76
C LEU A 75 -15.05 -1.58 5.23
N ARG A 76 -14.59 -2.38 4.27
CA ARG A 76 -15.36 -3.45 3.60
C ARG A 76 -14.43 -4.59 3.19
N PRO A 77 -14.94 -5.84 3.12
CA PRO A 77 -14.18 -6.93 2.54
C PRO A 77 -13.92 -6.65 1.04
N GLY A 78 -12.67 -6.90 0.60
CA GLY A 78 -12.32 -6.87 -0.82
C GLY A 78 -12.52 -8.24 -1.46
N ASP A 79 -12.94 -8.24 -2.73
CA ASP A 79 -13.13 -9.42 -3.56
C ASP A 79 -11.88 -9.67 -4.40
N VAL A 80 -11.38 -10.91 -4.43
CA VAL A 80 -10.18 -11.29 -5.21
C VAL A 80 -10.38 -11.16 -6.73
N ASP A 81 -11.62 -11.26 -7.20
CA ASP A 81 -11.98 -11.16 -8.62
C ASP A 81 -12.32 -9.73 -9.05
N GLY A 82 -12.40 -8.79 -8.11
CA GLY A 82 -12.70 -7.40 -8.40
C GLY A 82 -11.47 -6.56 -8.73
N ASP A 83 -11.63 -5.58 -9.63
CA ASP A 83 -10.59 -4.61 -9.92
C ASP A 83 -10.26 -3.79 -8.67
N LEU A 84 -8.98 -3.65 -8.38
CA LEU A 84 -8.47 -2.96 -7.21
C LEU A 84 -7.68 -1.72 -7.63
N SER A 85 -8.06 -0.56 -7.11
CA SER A 85 -7.35 0.69 -7.34
C SER A 85 -7.08 1.45 -6.04
N TYR A 86 -6.07 2.30 -6.07
CA TYR A 86 -5.63 3.12 -4.93
C TYR A 86 -5.55 4.57 -5.35
N GLY A 87 -6.22 5.44 -4.59
CA GLY A 87 -6.09 6.90 -4.73
C GLY A 87 -5.20 7.44 -3.62
N ALA A 88 -4.09 8.08 -3.99
CA ALA A 88 -3.17 8.72 -3.06
C ALA A 88 -3.31 10.25 -3.14
N GLU A 89 -3.71 10.86 -2.03
CA GLU A 89 -3.91 12.31 -1.88
C GLU A 89 -2.80 12.93 -1.05
N VAL A 90 -2.30 14.07 -1.49
CA VAL A 90 -1.34 14.88 -0.72
C VAL A 90 -2.10 15.69 0.32
N LEU A 91 -1.95 15.33 1.60
CA LEU A 91 -2.50 16.13 2.71
C LEU A 91 -1.53 17.21 3.16
N ASN A 92 -0.23 16.89 3.20
CA ASN A 92 0.82 17.81 3.54
C ASN A 92 2.11 17.44 2.83
N GLU A 93 2.82 18.46 2.35
CA GLU A 93 4.18 18.35 1.80
C GLU A 93 5.03 19.45 2.39
N ALA A 94 5.90 19.11 3.33
CA ALA A 94 6.79 20.02 3.99
C ALA A 94 8.25 19.59 3.79
N ARG A 95 9.20 20.45 4.20
CA ARG A 95 10.62 20.16 4.07
C ARG A 95 11.02 18.83 4.73
N SER A 96 10.60 18.59 5.96
CA SER A 96 11.00 17.43 6.77
C SER A 96 9.97 16.30 6.80
N PHE A 97 8.70 16.61 6.57
CA PHE A 97 7.59 15.68 6.66
C PHE A 97 6.72 15.72 5.41
N ALA A 98 6.12 14.58 5.09
CA ALA A 98 5.07 14.47 4.10
C ALA A 98 3.95 13.57 4.63
N THR A 99 2.70 13.96 4.40
CA THR A 99 1.52 13.20 4.83
C THR A 99 0.67 12.87 3.61
N ARG A 100 0.26 11.62 3.50
CA ARG A 100 -0.61 11.12 2.43
C ARG A 100 -1.83 10.44 3.02
N ARG A 101 -2.98 10.67 2.39
CA ARG A 101 -4.14 9.80 2.56
C ARG A 101 -4.20 8.84 1.37
N VAL A 102 -4.42 7.56 1.65
CA VAL A 102 -4.65 6.57 0.60
C VAL A 102 -5.96 5.86 0.86
N GLN A 103 -6.74 5.70 -0.19
CA GLN A 103 -7.95 4.87 -0.18
C GLN A 103 -7.82 3.78 -1.24
N ALA A 104 -8.18 2.55 -0.86
CA ALA A 104 -8.36 1.44 -1.80
C ALA A 104 -9.82 1.36 -2.22
N TYR A 105 -10.06 1.17 -3.51
CA TYR A 105 -11.40 1.15 -4.09
C TYR A 105 -11.66 -0.16 -4.84
N GLN A 106 -12.88 -0.66 -4.71
CA GLN A 106 -13.47 -1.68 -5.58
C GLN A 106 -14.90 -1.27 -5.94
N GLY A 107 -15.25 -1.38 -7.24
CA GLY A 107 -16.59 -1.00 -7.70
C GLY A 107 -16.96 0.44 -7.36
N GLY A 108 -15.99 1.36 -7.31
CA GLY A 108 -16.19 2.77 -6.95
C GLY A 108 -16.40 3.02 -5.45
N GLN A 109 -16.32 1.99 -4.60
CA GLN A 109 -16.47 2.13 -3.15
C GLN A 109 -15.15 1.95 -2.42
N PRO A 110 -14.83 2.77 -1.40
CA PRO A 110 -13.65 2.58 -0.57
C PRO A 110 -13.81 1.30 0.29
N ILE A 111 -12.82 0.42 0.21
CA ILE A 111 -12.73 -0.79 1.02
C ILE A 111 -11.72 -0.66 2.16
N PHE A 112 -10.76 0.27 2.01
CA PHE A 112 -9.72 0.57 2.99
C PHE A 112 -9.36 2.06 2.90
N SER A 113 -9.02 2.67 4.02
CA SER A 113 -8.54 4.06 4.08
C SER A 113 -7.44 4.19 5.11
N CYS A 114 -6.33 4.86 4.76
CA CYS A 114 -5.24 5.11 5.69
C CYS A 114 -4.64 6.50 5.53
N ILE A 115 -3.95 6.92 6.60
CA ILE A 115 -3.07 8.08 6.59
C ILE A 115 -1.66 7.59 6.88
N THR A 116 -0.69 8.08 6.09
CA THR A 116 0.72 7.75 6.20
C THR A 116 1.54 9.00 6.46
N SER A 117 2.59 8.90 7.25
CA SER A 117 3.55 9.97 7.48
C SER A 117 4.95 9.51 7.13
N PHE A 118 5.66 10.39 6.40
CA PHE A 118 7.03 10.21 5.95
C PHE A 118 7.90 11.32 6.52
N GLN A 119 9.16 11.01 6.80
CA GLN A 119 10.12 11.94 7.37
C GLN A 119 11.47 11.81 6.70
N VAL A 120 12.17 12.93 6.56
CA VAL A 120 13.60 12.92 6.19
C VAL A 120 14.38 12.17 7.27
N PRO A 121 15.26 11.21 6.92
CA PRO A 121 16.09 10.53 7.90
C PRO A 121 16.87 11.54 8.75
N SER A 122 16.79 11.40 10.06
CA SER A 122 17.49 12.27 11.02
C SER A 122 18.05 11.45 12.18
N ALA A 123 19.19 11.87 12.71
CA ALA A 123 19.74 11.30 13.93
C ALA A 123 18.89 11.68 15.14
N GLY A 124 18.84 10.81 16.14
CA GLY A 124 18.11 11.00 17.36
C GLY A 124 18.70 10.18 18.51
N LEU A 125 18.07 10.27 19.67
CA LEU A 125 18.38 9.39 20.79
C LEU A 125 17.91 7.98 20.46
N ASP A 126 18.76 7.00 20.73
CA ASP A 126 18.46 5.58 20.56
C ASP A 126 18.41 4.90 21.93
N HIS A 127 17.32 4.21 22.20
CA HIS A 127 17.12 3.44 23.41
C HIS A 127 16.28 2.21 23.15
N GLY A 128 16.71 1.07 23.68
CA GLY A 128 15.98 -0.18 23.61
C GLY A 128 16.11 -0.95 24.91
N SER A 129 15.03 -1.58 25.35
CA SER A 129 15.10 -2.56 26.42
C SER A 129 15.65 -3.88 25.89
N PRO A 130 16.56 -4.56 26.60
CA PRO A 130 17.03 -5.87 26.20
C PRO A 130 15.87 -6.88 26.21
N MET A 131 15.95 -7.88 25.34
CA MET A 131 14.98 -8.97 25.33
C MET A 131 15.05 -9.73 26.67
N PRO A 132 13.92 -10.10 27.28
CA PRO A 132 13.90 -10.95 28.47
C PRO A 132 14.65 -12.25 28.20
N GLN A 133 15.48 -12.67 29.16
CA GLN A 133 16.31 -13.88 29.03
C GLN A 133 15.49 -15.19 29.18
N HIS A 134 14.28 -15.08 29.69
CA HIS A 134 13.39 -16.23 29.91
C HIS A 134 11.99 -15.91 29.35
N VAL A 135 11.64 -16.58 28.30
CA VAL A 135 10.29 -16.64 27.73
C VAL A 135 9.85 -18.08 27.76
#